data_a8426caa371737e468f39db52c11723c
#
_entry.id   a8426caa371737e468f39db52c11723c
#
_cell.length_a   1.000
_cell.length_b   1.000
_cell.length_c   1.000
_cell.angle_alpha   90.00
_cell.angle_beta   90.00
_cell.angle_gamma   90.00
#
_symmetry.space_group_name_H-M   'P 1'
#
loop_
_entity.id
_entity.type
_entity.pdbx_description
1 polymer ?
#
loop_
_entity_poly.entity_id
_entity_poly.type
_entity_poly.pdbx_seq_one_letter_code
_entity_poly.pdbx_strand_id
1 'polypeptide(L)'
;KIEPFGVLPQLRVLNLAGNQLTSIDNLDGLPMLTELNVRRNKVSDVQSLECFSCLERLFLSSNNLTSLEALSPIFTTRSLVELALDGNPVASEANFRQVTIERIRTLRHLDLKRVTDDERRLASLQARKE
;
A
#
# COMPACT_ATOMS: atom_id res chain seq x y z
N LYS A 1 -10.80 -7.09 13.50
CA LYS A 1 -9.43 -7.35 13.95
C LYS A 1 -8.89 -8.65 13.36
N ILE A 2 -7.66 -8.62 12.90
CA ILE A 2 -7.01 -9.81 12.36
C ILE A 2 -6.50 -10.66 13.52
N GLU A 3 -6.96 -11.90 13.59
CA GLU A 3 -6.43 -12.86 14.55
C GLU A 3 -5.08 -13.38 14.04
N PRO A 4 -4.10 -13.68 14.91
CA PRO A 4 -2.82 -14.21 14.46
C PRO A 4 -2.99 -15.55 13.73
N PHE A 5 -2.35 -15.65 12.57
CA PHE A 5 -2.35 -16.89 11.79
C PHE A 5 -1.30 -17.91 12.28
N GLY A 6 -0.40 -17.48 13.18
CA GLY A 6 0.79 -18.24 13.45
C GLY A 6 1.78 -18.12 12.29
N VAL A 7 2.61 -19.13 12.09
CA VAL A 7 3.63 -19.10 11.05
C VAL A 7 3.17 -19.91 9.85
N LEU A 8 3.00 -19.23 8.70
CA LEU A 8 2.66 -19.86 7.41
C LEU A 8 3.72 -19.46 6.40
N PRO A 9 4.89 -20.11 6.43
CA PRO A 9 6.06 -19.63 5.67
C PRO A 9 5.91 -19.70 4.16
N GLN A 10 4.93 -20.47 3.64
CA GLN A 10 4.71 -20.61 2.21
C GLN A 10 3.59 -19.75 1.66
N LEU A 11 2.86 -19.04 2.52
CA LEU A 11 1.70 -18.25 2.08
C LEU A 11 2.17 -17.03 1.26
N ARG A 12 1.63 -16.89 0.06
CA ARG A 12 1.99 -15.81 -0.87
C ARG A 12 0.86 -14.81 -1.11
N VAL A 13 -0.38 -15.25 -1.04
CA VAL A 13 -1.55 -14.42 -1.33
C VAL A 13 -2.54 -14.51 -0.18
N LEU A 14 -2.96 -13.36 0.34
CA LEU A 14 -3.95 -13.28 1.40
C LEU A 14 -5.04 -12.29 1.02
N ASN A 15 -6.29 -12.76 1.02
CA ASN A 15 -7.43 -11.92 0.69
C ASN A 15 -8.33 -11.78 1.91
N LEU A 16 -8.40 -10.56 2.44
CA LEU A 16 -9.25 -10.20 3.59
C LEU A 16 -10.27 -9.12 3.22
N ALA A 17 -10.59 -8.98 1.94
CA ALA A 17 -11.50 -7.97 1.46
C ALA A 17 -12.92 -8.15 2.03
N GLY A 18 -13.61 -7.03 2.22
CA GLY A 18 -15.02 -7.07 2.62
C GLY A 18 -15.24 -7.41 4.09
N ASN A 19 -14.30 -7.06 4.96
CA ASN A 19 -14.43 -7.24 6.41
C ASN A 19 -14.61 -5.87 7.08
N GLN A 20 -14.33 -5.79 8.37
CA GLN A 20 -14.44 -4.55 9.14
C GLN A 20 -13.12 -4.24 9.86
N LEU A 21 -12.02 -4.56 9.23
CA LEU A 21 -10.69 -4.35 9.80
C LEU A 21 -10.37 -2.87 9.90
N THR A 22 -9.81 -2.44 11.01
CA THR A 22 -9.39 -1.05 11.21
C THR A 22 -7.87 -0.89 11.11
N SER A 23 -7.13 -1.98 11.18
CA SER A 23 -5.68 -1.98 11.04
C SER A 23 -5.23 -3.28 10.38
N ILE A 24 -3.99 -3.26 9.88
CA ILE A 24 -3.34 -4.47 9.39
C ILE A 24 -2.35 -4.87 10.47
N ASP A 25 -2.64 -5.96 11.18
CA ASP A 25 -1.80 -6.44 12.27
C ASP A 25 -1.78 -7.97 12.30
N ASN A 26 -0.91 -8.54 13.15
CA ASN A 26 -0.82 -10.00 13.36
C ASN A 26 -0.49 -10.79 12.10
N LEU A 27 0.23 -10.18 11.14
CA LEU A 27 0.62 -10.84 9.89
C LEU A 27 2.13 -11.10 9.81
N ASP A 28 2.83 -10.99 10.93
CA ASP A 28 4.29 -11.13 10.97
C ASP A 28 4.78 -12.56 10.74
N GLY A 29 3.90 -13.56 10.82
CA GLY A 29 4.23 -14.95 10.50
C GLY A 29 4.15 -15.32 9.02
N LEU A 30 4.12 -14.32 8.11
CA LEU A 30 3.90 -14.54 6.68
C LEU A 30 5.06 -13.94 5.86
N PRO A 31 6.28 -14.49 5.97
CA PRO A 31 7.46 -13.84 5.37
C PRO A 31 7.47 -13.84 3.84
N MET A 32 6.75 -14.74 3.19
CA MET A 32 6.73 -14.86 1.74
C MET A 32 5.52 -14.20 1.09
N LEU A 33 4.78 -13.39 1.85
CA LEU A 33 3.57 -12.76 1.32
C LEU A 33 3.93 -11.77 0.21
N THR A 34 3.35 -11.97 -0.98
CA THR A 34 3.56 -11.10 -2.13
C THR A 34 2.34 -10.29 -2.50
N GLU A 35 1.14 -10.76 -2.12
CA GLU A 35 -0.10 -10.05 -2.43
C GLU A 35 -1.01 -10.02 -1.23
N LEU A 36 -1.46 -8.82 -0.85
CA LEU A 36 -2.40 -8.61 0.24
C LEU A 36 -3.57 -7.77 -0.25
N ASN A 37 -4.77 -8.32 -0.14
CA ASN A 37 -5.99 -7.63 -0.52
C ASN A 37 -6.84 -7.38 0.73
N VAL A 38 -6.96 -6.11 1.12
CA VAL A 38 -7.79 -5.67 2.24
C VAL A 38 -8.79 -4.60 1.80
N ARG A 39 -9.23 -4.67 0.55
CA ARG A 39 -10.25 -3.76 0.01
C ARG A 39 -11.52 -3.81 0.84
N ARG A 40 -12.24 -2.71 0.91
CA ARG A 40 -13.55 -2.60 1.56
C ARG A 40 -13.50 -3.02 3.02
N ASN A 41 -12.57 -2.45 3.72
CA ASN A 41 -12.46 -2.52 5.17
C ASN A 41 -12.54 -1.10 5.73
N LYS A 42 -12.07 -0.89 6.95
CA LYS A 42 -12.02 0.43 7.60
C LYS A 42 -10.61 0.75 8.04
N VAL A 43 -9.62 0.31 7.28
CA VAL A 43 -8.21 0.42 7.66
C VAL A 43 -7.78 1.88 7.69
N SER A 44 -7.25 2.32 8.82
CA SER A 44 -6.64 3.63 8.99
C SER A 44 -5.18 3.54 9.42
N ASP A 45 -4.69 2.36 9.75
CA ASP A 45 -3.34 2.11 10.26
C ASP A 45 -2.70 0.97 9.47
N VAL A 46 -1.55 1.24 8.87
CA VAL A 46 -0.81 0.28 8.04
C VAL A 46 0.62 0.07 8.54
N GLN A 47 0.90 0.35 9.81
CA GLN A 47 2.26 0.26 10.35
C GLN A 47 2.85 -1.13 10.23
N SER A 48 2.05 -2.17 10.37
CA SER A 48 2.54 -3.56 10.30
C SER A 48 3.07 -3.96 8.93
N LEU A 49 2.84 -3.14 7.89
CA LEU A 49 3.37 -3.44 6.55
C LEU A 49 4.89 -3.42 6.49
N GLU A 50 5.55 -2.81 7.48
CA GLU A 50 7.00 -2.78 7.54
C GLU A 50 7.62 -4.18 7.68
N CYS A 51 6.85 -5.16 8.14
CA CYS A 51 7.36 -6.52 8.33
C CYS A 51 7.41 -7.33 7.03
N PHE A 52 6.83 -6.85 5.94
CA PHE A 52 6.80 -7.59 4.68
C PHE A 52 7.95 -7.17 3.77
N SER A 53 8.87 -8.08 3.52
CA SER A 53 10.02 -7.81 2.63
C SER A 53 9.77 -8.19 1.18
N CYS A 54 8.72 -8.98 0.90
CA CYS A 54 8.44 -9.49 -0.43
C CYS A 54 7.13 -8.97 -1.02
N LEU A 55 6.46 -8.02 -0.37
CA LEU A 55 5.15 -7.57 -0.80
C LEU A 55 5.25 -6.82 -2.14
N GLU A 56 4.53 -7.32 -3.16
CA GLU A 56 4.54 -6.73 -4.50
C GLU A 56 3.22 -6.08 -4.87
N ARG A 57 2.11 -6.60 -4.35
CA ARG A 57 0.78 -6.08 -4.67
C ARG A 57 -0.01 -5.84 -3.38
N LEU A 58 -0.47 -4.61 -3.21
CA LEU A 58 -1.23 -4.20 -2.03
C LEU A 58 -2.50 -3.49 -2.47
N PHE A 59 -3.64 -4.03 -2.08
CA PHE A 59 -4.94 -3.47 -2.47
C PHE A 59 -5.66 -2.96 -1.23
N LEU A 60 -5.74 -1.64 -1.10
CA LEU A 60 -6.34 -0.93 0.03
C LEU A 60 -7.53 -0.06 -0.39
N SER A 61 -8.09 -0.29 -1.56
CA SER A 61 -9.22 0.49 -2.06
C SER A 61 -10.38 0.48 -1.06
N SER A 62 -11.06 1.61 -0.92
CA SER A 62 -12.26 1.74 -0.06
C SER A 62 -11.96 1.41 1.40
N ASN A 63 -11.02 2.10 1.95
CA ASN A 63 -10.68 2.05 3.37
C ASN A 63 -10.76 3.48 3.95
N ASN A 64 -10.06 3.73 5.04
CA ASN A 64 -10.16 4.99 5.77
C ASN A 64 -8.78 5.64 5.99
N LEU A 65 -7.93 5.59 4.97
CA LEU A 65 -6.62 6.24 5.01
C LEU A 65 -6.80 7.72 4.67
N THR A 66 -6.48 8.61 5.59
CA THR A 66 -6.88 10.01 5.50
C THR A 66 -5.78 10.96 5.11
N SER A 67 -4.50 10.56 5.21
CA SER A 67 -3.40 11.48 4.95
C SER A 67 -2.21 10.76 4.33
N LEU A 68 -1.34 11.54 3.68
CA LEU A 68 -0.08 11.00 3.17
C LEU A 68 0.82 10.48 4.29
N GLU A 69 0.73 11.08 5.48
CA GLU A 69 1.50 10.61 6.64
C GLU A 69 1.08 9.20 7.04
N ALA A 70 -0.21 8.88 6.95
CA ALA A 70 -0.71 7.55 7.28
C ALA A 70 -0.16 6.49 6.33
N LEU A 71 0.32 6.88 5.15
CA LEU A 71 0.88 5.97 4.16
C LEU A 71 2.37 5.72 4.35
N SER A 72 3.03 6.39 5.29
CA SER A 72 4.49 6.30 5.39
C SER A 72 5.03 4.88 5.55
N PRO A 73 4.37 3.93 6.26
CA PRO A 73 4.87 2.56 6.26
C PRO A 73 4.86 1.90 4.87
N ILE A 74 3.93 2.29 4.00
CA ILE A 74 3.88 1.79 2.62
C ILE A 74 5.10 2.32 1.84
N PHE A 75 5.50 3.55 2.11
CA PHE A 75 6.64 4.16 1.41
C PHE A 75 7.97 3.49 1.76
N THR A 76 8.04 2.74 2.84
CA THR A 76 9.25 2.02 3.22
C THR A 76 9.38 0.67 2.53
N THR A 77 8.35 0.19 1.86
CA THR A 77 8.42 -1.06 1.10
C THR A 77 9.34 -0.88 -0.10
N ARG A 78 10.12 -1.90 -0.41
CA ARG A 78 11.09 -1.82 -1.50
C ARG A 78 10.79 -2.75 -2.65
N SER A 79 9.70 -3.48 -2.56
CA SER A 79 9.32 -4.49 -3.54
C SER A 79 7.97 -4.22 -4.19
N LEU A 80 7.27 -3.16 -3.77
CA LEU A 80 5.90 -2.92 -4.20
C LEU A 80 5.83 -2.50 -5.66
N VAL A 81 5.03 -3.21 -6.45
CA VAL A 81 4.87 -3.00 -7.88
C VAL A 81 3.48 -2.46 -8.20
N GLU A 82 2.48 -2.88 -7.45
CA GLU A 82 1.10 -2.47 -7.67
C GLU A 82 0.44 -2.06 -6.36
N LEU A 83 -0.20 -0.89 -6.36
CA LEU A 83 -0.86 -0.32 -5.19
C LEU A 83 -2.22 0.24 -5.61
N ALA A 84 -3.24 -0.02 -4.82
CA ALA A 84 -4.56 0.56 -5.01
C ALA A 84 -5.00 1.26 -3.73
N LEU A 85 -5.26 2.56 -3.82
CA LEU A 85 -5.66 3.42 -2.70
C LEU A 85 -6.92 4.22 -3.01
N ASP A 86 -7.54 3.99 -4.15
CA ASP A 86 -8.78 4.67 -4.55
C ASP A 86 -9.89 4.40 -3.52
N GLY A 87 -10.78 5.36 -3.33
CA GLY A 87 -11.83 5.24 -2.34
C GLY A 87 -11.38 5.50 -0.90
N ASN A 88 -10.16 6.00 -0.71
CA ASN A 88 -9.68 6.51 0.57
C ASN A 88 -9.63 8.04 0.50
N PRO A 89 -9.85 8.74 1.63
CA PRO A 89 -9.76 10.21 1.61
C PRO A 89 -8.41 10.73 1.11
N VAL A 90 -7.32 10.03 1.40
CA VAL A 90 -5.98 10.45 0.97
C VAL A 90 -5.86 10.54 -0.56
N ALA A 91 -6.58 9.71 -1.30
CA ALA A 91 -6.51 9.69 -2.76
C ALA A 91 -7.10 10.96 -3.39
N SER A 92 -7.83 11.77 -2.61
CA SER A 92 -8.39 13.04 -3.06
C SER A 92 -7.44 14.23 -2.84
N GLU A 93 -6.30 14.03 -2.21
CA GLU A 93 -5.33 15.11 -2.03
C GLU A 93 -4.69 15.49 -3.37
N ALA A 94 -4.42 16.78 -3.56
CA ALA A 94 -4.01 17.35 -4.85
C ALA A 94 -2.77 16.67 -5.44
N ASN A 95 -1.79 16.35 -4.61
CA ASN A 95 -0.52 15.78 -5.07
C ASN A 95 -0.37 14.31 -4.77
N PHE A 96 -1.48 13.63 -4.45
CA PHE A 96 -1.44 12.24 -4.01
C PHE A 96 -0.65 11.34 -4.96
N ARG A 97 -1.01 11.36 -6.25
CA ARG A 97 -0.41 10.47 -7.23
C ARG A 97 1.08 10.75 -7.40
N GLN A 98 1.46 12.02 -7.52
CA GLN A 98 2.86 12.42 -7.69
C GLN A 98 3.71 12.01 -6.50
N VAL A 99 3.26 12.28 -5.27
CA VAL A 99 4.00 11.96 -4.06
C VAL A 99 4.17 10.45 -3.93
N THR A 100 3.10 9.69 -4.18
CA THR A 100 3.13 8.24 -4.08
C THR A 100 4.12 7.63 -5.07
N ILE A 101 4.09 8.09 -6.31
CA ILE A 101 5.00 7.62 -7.36
C ILE A 101 6.45 7.93 -6.98
N GLU A 102 6.72 9.14 -6.48
CA GLU A 102 8.08 9.53 -6.09
C GLU A 102 8.59 8.70 -4.91
N ARG A 103 7.72 8.44 -3.93
CA ARG A 103 8.11 7.72 -2.72
C ARG A 103 8.27 6.22 -2.93
N ILE A 104 7.54 5.64 -3.88
CA ILE A 104 7.60 4.19 -4.16
C ILE A 104 8.17 4.01 -5.55
N ARG A 105 9.48 3.97 -5.66
CA ARG A 105 10.18 3.96 -6.95
C ARG A 105 10.00 2.69 -7.76
N THR A 106 9.64 1.59 -7.11
CA THR A 106 9.39 0.31 -7.79
C THR A 106 7.99 0.22 -8.38
N LEU A 107 7.12 1.18 -8.09
CA LEU A 107 5.71 1.11 -8.43
C LEU A 107 5.49 1.22 -9.94
N ARG A 108 4.70 0.29 -10.51
CA ARG A 108 4.35 0.27 -11.93
C ARG A 108 2.89 0.56 -12.19
N HIS A 109 2.02 0.30 -11.21
CA HIS A 109 0.59 0.57 -11.32
C HIS A 109 0.09 1.20 -10.02
N LEU A 110 -0.65 2.29 -10.14
CA LEU A 110 -1.30 2.96 -9.03
C LEU A 110 -2.76 3.20 -9.41
N ASP A 111 -3.67 2.65 -8.60
CA ASP A 111 -5.12 2.77 -8.81
C ASP A 111 -5.53 2.33 -10.22
N LEU A 112 -4.98 1.19 -10.67
CA LEU A 112 -5.24 0.57 -11.97
C LEU A 112 -4.72 1.37 -13.16
N LYS A 113 -3.91 2.40 -12.92
CA LYS A 113 -3.26 3.18 -13.97
C LYS A 113 -1.78 2.90 -13.96
N ARG A 114 -1.25 2.59 -15.13
CA ARG A 114 0.19 2.40 -15.30
C ARG A 114 0.94 3.68 -14.96
N VAL A 115 2.04 3.55 -14.24
CA VAL A 115 2.96 4.66 -13.97
C VAL A 115 3.89 4.79 -15.17
N THR A 116 3.82 5.92 -15.88
CA THR A 116 4.65 6.16 -17.07
C THR A 116 5.99 6.76 -16.68
N ASP A 117 6.97 6.64 -17.58
CA ASP A 117 8.28 7.25 -17.39
C ASP A 117 8.17 8.78 -17.26
N ASP A 118 7.26 9.38 -18.03
CA ASP A 118 7.01 10.83 -17.96
C ASP A 118 6.46 11.24 -16.61
N GLU A 119 5.48 10.48 -16.07
CA GLU A 119 4.95 10.75 -14.73
C GLU A 119 6.05 10.68 -13.67
N ARG A 120 6.90 9.67 -13.78
CA ARG A 120 7.97 9.47 -12.81
C ARG A 120 8.98 10.60 -12.86
N ARG A 121 9.32 11.05 -14.05
CA ARG A 121 10.22 12.18 -14.25
C ARG A 121 9.64 13.46 -13.66
N LEU A 122 8.37 13.75 -13.95
CA LEU A 122 7.70 14.93 -13.43
C LEU A 122 7.58 14.91 -11.91
N ALA A 123 7.30 13.75 -11.34
CA ALA A 123 7.22 13.59 -9.89
C ALA A 123 8.57 13.88 -9.22
N SER A 124 9.67 13.41 -9.82
CA SER A 124 11.02 13.68 -9.31
C SER A 124 11.36 15.16 -9.39
N LEU A 125 11.01 15.82 -10.48
CA LEU A 125 11.23 17.25 -10.63
C LEU A 125 10.45 18.07 -9.61
N GLN A 126 9.22 17.69 -9.35
CA GLN A 126 8.38 18.36 -8.36
C GLN A 126 8.96 18.21 -6.96
N ALA A 127 9.43 17.03 -6.62
CA ALA A 127 10.04 16.76 -5.32
C ALA A 127 11.29 17.62 -5.09
N ARG A 128 12.07 17.90 -6.14
CA ARG A 128 13.28 18.72 -6.04
C ARG A 128 12.98 20.20 -5.78
N LYS A 129 11.78 20.66 -6.14
CA LYS A 129 11.39 22.07 -5.94
C LYS A 129 10.92 22.34 -4.52
N GLU A 130 10.63 21.33 -3.79
CA GLU A 130 10.20 21.42 -2.39
C GLU A 130 11.39 21.24 -1.44
#